data_152d99b3765de7e6481a4ae278521762
#
_entry.id   152d99b3765de7e6481a4ae278521762
#
_cell.length_a   1.000
_cell.length_b   1.000
_cell.length_c   1.000
_cell.angle_alpha   90.00
_cell.angle_beta   90.00
_cell.angle_gamma   90.00
#
_symmetry.space_group_name_H-M   'P 1'
#
loop_
_entity.id
_entity.type
_entity.pdbx_description
1 polymer ?
#
loop_
_entity_poly.entity_id
_entity_poly.type
_entity_poly.pdbx_seq_one_letter_code
_entity_poly.pdbx_strand_id
1 'polypeptide(L)'
;MATPDHAPQLQALQSWKEIATFLGVTVRSVQRWESDGLPVYRQGNGRKARVFAYPDELKQWLEAGGAGERGPASEAVAAPPESPHAPHRTPRQAWWAAAGGALALAAAVLWGTGAFAATPVPAHWTLDGSTLRVLDAAEHLCWRRTLPPFGPAFDARVLDKVVIADIDGDGRMEVLLSYVPAGSEQAGRLMCFDHRGRLRWESRFGAARAFGARQFDANYIGVFVKPVTAAGRRLLLTIANHHIWYPAQAALLDPASGKVVEEYWHPGAIYHCVIHDIDGDGQPEAVLGGTNNPGDGLGHPGVAVLKLPFSKAPRRAPAAVDPFPPVTGGGEFAYALFPLADFRRAQGYLGIVITMSVDSSRRILVETPGFVVYYLGPHLNVLDYRFSGEFEPLHDMAFHQGILDHKLDGAEKASMGKVVTFPWAPDGNSPQLKRFWKY
;
A
#
# COMPACT_ATOMS: atom_id res chain seq x y z
N MET A 1 32.97 34.07 -36.83
CA MET A 1 31.96 34.53 -35.88
C MET A 1 31.86 33.46 -34.80
N ALA A 2 32.46 33.73 -33.67
CA ALA A 2 32.53 32.79 -32.53
C ALA A 2 31.29 32.94 -31.67
N THR A 3 30.63 31.83 -31.38
CA THR A 3 29.53 31.73 -30.41
C THR A 3 30.06 31.92 -28.99
N PRO A 4 29.37 32.64 -28.10
CA PRO A 4 29.84 32.85 -26.74
C PRO A 4 29.62 31.60 -25.89
N ASP A 5 30.68 31.33 -25.16
CA ASP A 5 30.82 30.32 -24.11
C ASP A 5 29.74 30.43 -23.06
N HIS A 6 28.95 29.33 -22.86
CA HIS A 6 27.99 29.24 -21.79
C HIS A 6 28.74 28.79 -20.52
N ALA A 7 28.99 29.73 -19.65
CA ALA A 7 29.40 29.42 -18.27
C ALA A 7 28.32 28.51 -17.59
N PRO A 8 28.73 27.49 -16.81
CA PRO A 8 27.77 26.62 -16.14
C PRO A 8 27.00 27.42 -15.07
N GLN A 9 25.71 27.55 -15.23
CA GLN A 9 24.81 28.06 -14.19
C GLN A 9 24.85 27.07 -13.02
N LEU A 10 25.52 27.49 -11.95
CA LEU A 10 25.57 26.76 -10.71
C LEU A 10 24.19 26.65 -10.13
N GLN A 11 23.67 25.43 -10.08
CA GLN A 11 22.34 25.10 -9.62
C GLN A 11 22.24 25.35 -8.11
N ALA A 12 21.34 26.23 -7.67
CA ALA A 12 21.14 26.54 -6.25
C ALA A 12 20.65 25.30 -5.50
N LEU A 13 21.17 25.05 -4.30
CA LEU A 13 20.69 24.03 -3.37
C LEU A 13 19.34 24.45 -2.81
N GLN A 14 18.31 23.62 -2.94
CA GLN A 14 16.92 24.03 -2.72
C GLN A 14 16.28 23.51 -1.42
N SER A 15 17.08 22.98 -0.51
CA SER A 15 16.58 22.47 0.77
C SER A 15 17.66 22.50 1.86
N TRP A 16 17.22 22.54 3.12
CA TRP A 16 18.11 22.36 4.26
C TRP A 16 18.97 21.09 4.17
N LYS A 17 18.40 20.02 3.62
CA LYS A 17 19.08 18.72 3.46
C LYS A 17 20.21 18.82 2.43
N GLU A 18 19.97 19.45 1.30
CA GLU A 18 21.01 19.65 0.25
C GLU A 18 22.15 20.55 0.74
N ILE A 19 21.81 21.66 1.44
CA ILE A 19 22.81 22.57 2.03
C ILE A 19 23.65 21.82 3.08
N ALA A 20 23.02 21.03 3.94
CA ALA A 20 23.71 20.23 4.96
C ALA A 20 24.60 19.16 4.33
N THR A 21 24.16 18.48 3.29
CA THR A 21 24.95 17.49 2.54
C THR A 21 26.16 18.16 1.86
N PHE A 22 25.96 19.32 1.25
CA PHE A 22 27.04 20.06 0.60
C PHE A 22 28.13 20.53 1.58
N LEU A 23 27.75 20.96 2.77
CA LEU A 23 28.63 21.41 3.84
C LEU A 23 29.21 20.26 4.69
N GLY A 24 28.75 19.01 4.49
CA GLY A 24 29.21 17.85 5.26
C GLY A 24 28.80 17.87 6.74
N VAL A 25 27.67 18.54 7.06
CA VAL A 25 27.21 18.73 8.45
C VAL A 25 25.72 18.35 8.59
N THR A 26 25.19 18.38 9.82
CA THR A 26 23.78 18.11 10.07
C THR A 26 22.90 19.32 9.72
N VAL A 27 21.63 19.09 9.37
CA VAL A 27 20.64 20.15 9.14
C VAL A 27 20.57 21.12 10.33
N ARG A 28 20.65 20.59 11.55
CA ARG A 28 20.65 21.40 12.78
C ARG A 28 21.86 22.33 12.88
N SER A 29 23.02 21.89 12.41
CA SER A 29 24.24 22.73 12.35
C SER A 29 24.05 23.86 11.35
N VAL A 30 23.52 23.57 10.17
CA VAL A 30 23.21 24.58 9.13
C VAL A 30 22.24 25.63 9.63
N GLN A 31 21.16 25.21 10.31
CA GLN A 31 20.16 26.12 10.89
C GLN A 31 20.74 26.99 12.00
N ARG A 32 21.72 26.48 12.77
CA ARG A 32 22.47 27.29 13.75
C ARG A 32 23.35 28.28 13.05
N TRP A 33 24.08 27.87 12.01
CA TRP A 33 24.96 28.73 11.25
C TRP A 33 24.23 29.80 10.44
N GLU A 34 22.94 29.61 10.11
CA GLU A 34 22.11 30.68 9.56
C GLU A 34 22.03 31.87 10.51
N SER A 35 21.91 31.64 11.85
CA SER A 35 21.94 32.68 12.84
C SER A 35 23.32 33.35 13.00
N ASP A 36 24.37 32.62 12.60
CA ASP A 36 25.77 33.11 12.62
C ASP A 36 26.21 33.72 11.27
N GLY A 37 25.23 33.94 10.34
CA GLY A 37 25.46 34.64 9.07
C GLY A 37 25.75 33.76 7.87
N LEU A 38 25.51 32.43 7.93
CA LEU A 38 25.58 31.57 6.74
C LEU A 38 24.59 32.08 5.65
N PRO A 39 25.03 32.28 4.38
CA PRO A 39 24.21 32.84 3.33
C PRO A 39 23.14 31.82 2.87
N VAL A 40 21.98 31.91 3.49
CA VAL A 40 20.80 31.09 3.20
C VAL A 40 19.63 32.03 2.90
N TYR A 41 18.95 31.79 1.78
CA TYR A 41 17.86 32.62 1.30
C TYR A 41 16.51 31.93 1.48
N ARG A 42 15.44 32.71 1.66
CA ARG A 42 14.07 32.22 1.81
C ARG A 42 13.17 32.81 0.74
N GLN A 43 12.45 31.95 0.04
CA GLN A 43 11.45 32.35 -0.94
C GLN A 43 10.04 32.04 -0.40
N GLY A 44 9.23 33.09 -0.17
CA GLY A 44 7.87 33.00 0.37
C GLY A 44 7.76 33.49 1.82
N ASN A 45 6.54 33.76 2.30
CA ASN A 45 6.25 34.26 3.64
C ASN A 45 5.75 33.13 4.55
N GLY A 46 6.30 33.02 5.77
CA GLY A 46 5.84 32.14 6.84
C GLY A 46 6.58 30.79 6.98
N ARG A 47 6.07 29.92 7.85
CA ARG A 47 6.68 28.63 8.24
C ARG A 47 6.92 27.63 7.08
N LYS A 48 6.41 27.89 5.88
CA LYS A 48 6.56 27.04 4.68
C LYS A 48 7.42 27.69 3.59
N ALA A 49 8.19 28.75 3.90
CA ALA A 49 9.11 29.35 2.94
C ALA A 49 10.14 28.34 2.44
N ARG A 50 10.33 28.26 1.13
CA ARG A 50 11.39 27.44 0.52
C ARG A 50 12.75 28.08 0.83
N VAL A 51 13.70 27.24 1.24
CA VAL A 51 15.05 27.65 1.58
C VAL A 51 15.98 27.26 0.44
N PHE A 52 16.90 28.18 0.05
CA PHE A 52 17.91 27.90 -0.94
C PHE A 52 19.22 28.60 -0.63
N ALA A 53 20.33 28.10 -1.16
CA ALA A 53 21.66 28.69 -1.04
C ALA A 53 22.50 28.40 -2.27
N TYR A 54 23.49 29.25 -2.56
CA TYR A 54 24.41 29.07 -3.66
C TYR A 54 25.71 28.42 -3.18
N PRO A 55 26.19 27.34 -3.83
CA PRO A 55 27.38 26.61 -3.42
C PRO A 55 28.62 27.47 -3.24
N ASP A 56 28.80 28.46 -4.11
CA ASP A 56 29.99 29.32 -4.06
C ASP A 56 29.98 30.29 -2.87
N GLU A 57 28.78 30.81 -2.52
CA GLU A 57 28.65 31.68 -1.36
C GLU A 57 28.86 30.90 -0.05
N LEU A 58 28.40 29.64 0.00
CA LEU A 58 28.64 28.76 1.12
C LEU A 58 30.13 28.45 1.32
N LYS A 59 30.84 28.19 0.22
CA LYS A 59 32.32 28.00 0.27
C LYS A 59 33.04 29.25 0.72
N GLN A 60 32.69 30.40 0.16
CA GLN A 60 33.29 31.67 0.53
C GLN A 60 33.09 32.02 2.01
N TRP A 61 31.89 31.70 2.54
CA TRP A 61 31.59 31.88 3.95
C TRP A 61 32.41 30.97 4.85
N LEU A 62 32.64 29.71 4.45
CA LEU A 62 33.54 28.78 5.17
C LEU A 62 34.99 29.23 5.15
N GLU A 63 35.50 29.69 3.99
CA GLU A 63 36.85 30.19 3.80
C GLU A 63 37.08 31.48 4.58
N ALA A 64 36.07 32.31 4.78
CA ALA A 64 36.12 33.52 5.59
C ALA A 64 36.10 33.24 7.13
N GLY A 65 36.12 31.98 7.54
CA GLY A 65 36.11 31.60 8.95
C GLY A 65 34.73 31.66 9.61
N GLY A 66 33.67 31.66 8.84
CA GLY A 66 32.29 31.76 9.34
C GLY A 66 31.84 30.61 10.25
N ALA A 67 32.54 29.47 10.22
CA ALA A 67 32.36 28.36 11.15
C ALA A 67 33.28 28.47 12.38
N GLY A 68 33.54 29.70 12.85
CA GLY A 68 34.53 30.01 13.86
C GLY A 68 34.75 28.95 14.92
N GLU A 69 35.97 28.48 15.03
CA GLU A 69 36.49 27.69 16.12
C GLU A 69 36.19 28.37 17.47
N ARG A 70 35.10 27.98 18.13
CA ARG A 70 35.00 28.04 19.57
C ARG A 70 35.24 26.65 20.11
N GLY A 71 36.54 26.25 20.04
CA GLY A 71 37.08 25.27 20.95
C GLY A 71 36.99 25.80 22.38
N PRO A 72 37.04 24.96 23.41
CA PRO A 72 36.89 25.41 24.81
C PRO A 72 37.99 26.39 25.15
N ALA A 73 37.62 27.57 25.62
CA ALA A 73 38.51 28.61 26.06
C ALA A 73 39.46 28.07 27.12
N SER A 74 40.78 28.16 26.79
CA SER A 74 41.87 27.99 27.72
C SER A 74 41.90 29.26 28.58
N GLU A 75 41.45 29.20 29.79
CA GLU A 75 41.71 30.24 30.78
C GLU A 75 43.14 30.16 31.31
N ALA A 76 43.88 31.26 31.14
CA ALA A 76 45.22 31.44 31.57
C ALA A 76 45.33 31.46 33.11
N VAL A 77 46.37 30.78 33.55
CA VAL A 77 46.85 30.67 34.91
C VAL A 77 47.22 32.04 35.50
N ALA A 78 46.63 32.42 36.64
CA ALA A 78 47.16 33.35 37.58
C ALA A 78 47.42 32.63 38.91
N ALA A 79 48.65 32.73 39.43
CA ALA A 79 49.18 32.08 40.63
C ALA A 79 48.58 32.67 41.94
N PRO A 80 48.78 31.99 43.08
CA PRO A 80 47.82 32.01 44.19
C PRO A 80 48.19 32.98 45.30
N PRO A 81 47.28 33.30 46.18
CA PRO A 81 47.68 33.49 47.61
C PRO A 81 47.10 32.39 48.50
N GLU A 82 47.86 32.21 49.51
CA GLU A 82 47.82 31.14 50.54
C GLU A 82 46.52 30.83 51.22
N SER A 83 46.46 29.58 51.63
CA SER A 83 45.41 28.89 52.36
C SER A 83 44.95 29.56 53.67
N PRO A 84 43.70 29.30 54.12
CA PRO A 84 43.57 28.39 55.21
C PRO A 84 42.37 27.42 55.19
N HIS A 85 42.60 26.26 55.74
CA HIS A 85 41.66 25.27 56.28
C HIS A 85 40.77 24.49 55.34
N ALA A 86 41.25 23.29 54.96
CA ALA A 86 40.43 22.21 54.43
C ALA A 86 39.34 21.76 55.42
N PRO A 87 38.07 21.74 55.04
CA PRO A 87 37.07 21.04 55.80
C PRO A 87 37.26 19.53 55.61
N HIS A 88 37.39 18.81 56.70
CA HIS A 88 37.37 17.35 56.72
C HIS A 88 36.10 16.84 56.05
N ARG A 89 36.26 16.32 54.84
CA ARG A 89 35.18 15.58 54.13
C ARG A 89 34.96 14.30 54.87
N THR A 90 33.77 14.13 55.48
CA THR A 90 33.30 12.89 56.09
C THR A 90 33.32 11.75 55.07
N PRO A 91 33.67 10.50 55.45
CA PRO A 91 33.77 9.37 54.53
C PRO A 91 32.47 9.11 53.71
N ARG A 92 31.34 9.56 54.23
CA ARG A 92 30.03 9.47 53.51
C ARG A 92 30.00 10.30 52.19
N GLN A 93 30.67 11.46 52.14
CA GLN A 93 30.68 12.31 50.90
C GLN A 93 31.53 11.70 49.79
N ALA A 94 32.60 10.97 50.11
CA ALA A 94 33.40 10.26 49.13
C ALA A 94 32.63 9.10 48.47
N TRP A 95 31.76 8.41 49.20
CA TRP A 95 30.91 7.36 48.64
C TRP A 95 29.85 7.92 47.65
N TRP A 96 29.27 9.09 47.94
CA TRP A 96 28.30 9.72 47.05
C TRP A 96 28.96 10.25 45.78
N ALA A 97 30.17 10.77 45.86
CA ALA A 97 30.95 11.22 44.69
C ALA A 97 31.40 10.02 43.81
N ALA A 98 31.78 8.88 44.41
CA ALA A 98 32.11 7.66 43.69
C ALA A 98 30.87 7.03 43.04
N ALA A 99 29.73 7.02 43.76
CA ALA A 99 28.47 6.54 43.20
C ALA A 99 27.96 7.43 42.07
N GLY A 100 28.07 8.76 42.19
CA GLY A 100 27.72 9.70 41.12
C GLY A 100 28.62 9.56 39.89
N GLY A 101 29.91 9.33 40.07
CA GLY A 101 30.86 9.06 39.00
C GLY A 101 30.59 7.75 38.27
N ALA A 102 30.29 6.69 39.03
CA ALA A 102 29.89 5.39 38.45
C ALA A 102 28.58 5.46 37.63
N LEU A 103 27.58 6.21 38.13
CA LEU A 103 26.33 6.45 37.41
C LEU A 103 26.55 7.28 36.16
N ALA A 104 27.38 8.32 36.20
CA ALA A 104 27.70 9.12 35.02
C ALA A 104 28.51 8.32 33.99
N LEU A 105 29.44 7.46 34.42
CA LEU A 105 30.15 6.56 33.53
C LEU A 105 29.24 5.51 32.91
N ALA A 106 28.33 4.91 33.70
CA ALA A 106 27.33 4.00 33.19
C ALA A 106 26.40 4.67 32.18
N ALA A 107 25.96 5.91 32.47
CA ALA A 107 25.15 6.69 31.53
C ALA A 107 25.94 7.04 30.26
N ALA A 108 27.21 7.39 30.35
CA ALA A 108 28.06 7.67 29.19
C ALA A 108 28.34 6.39 28.37
N VAL A 109 28.55 5.25 29.03
CA VAL A 109 28.71 3.96 28.37
C VAL A 109 27.40 3.58 27.65
N LEU A 110 26.23 3.69 28.34
CA LEU A 110 24.94 3.43 27.75
C LEU A 110 24.64 4.38 26.58
N TRP A 111 25.03 5.64 26.68
CA TRP A 111 24.93 6.60 25.58
C TRP A 111 25.89 6.26 24.43
N GLY A 112 27.16 5.96 24.73
CA GLY A 112 28.18 5.60 23.76
C GLY A 112 27.92 4.26 23.05
N THR A 113 27.29 3.32 23.72
CA THR A 113 26.88 2.02 23.14
C THR A 113 25.60 2.09 22.32
N GLY A 114 24.96 3.27 22.26
CA GLY A 114 23.69 3.43 21.56
C GLY A 114 22.50 2.75 22.26
N ALA A 115 22.64 2.42 23.56
CA ALA A 115 21.55 1.80 24.34
C ALA A 115 20.28 2.67 24.41
N PHE A 116 20.43 3.99 24.14
CA PHE A 116 19.31 4.94 23.99
C PHE A 116 19.04 5.31 22.52
N ALA A 117 19.70 4.65 21.56
CA ALA A 117 19.30 4.83 20.16
C ALA A 117 17.88 4.32 20.01
N ALA A 118 17.00 5.18 19.48
CA ALA A 118 15.63 4.78 19.19
C ALA A 118 15.69 3.54 18.28
N THR A 119 14.97 2.49 18.67
CA THR A 119 14.88 1.28 17.84
C THR A 119 14.36 1.70 16.47
N PRO A 120 15.08 1.41 15.36
CA PRO A 120 14.64 1.83 14.04
C PRO A 120 13.23 1.21 13.77
N VAL A 121 12.31 2.08 13.33
CA VAL A 121 10.92 1.69 13.07
C VAL A 121 10.78 1.36 11.60
N PRO A 122 10.35 0.15 11.23
CA PRO A 122 10.07 -0.20 9.83
C PRO A 122 9.20 0.82 9.11
N ALA A 123 9.64 1.33 7.97
CA ALA A 123 8.90 2.30 7.16
C ALA A 123 8.98 1.99 5.66
N HIS A 124 10.10 1.47 5.19
CA HIS A 124 10.35 1.16 3.79
C HIS A 124 10.90 -0.26 3.63
N TRP A 125 10.82 -0.76 2.42
CA TRP A 125 11.40 -2.05 2.09
C TRP A 125 12.03 -2.04 0.71
N THR A 126 13.02 -2.90 0.53
CA THR A 126 13.60 -3.23 -0.78
C THR A 126 13.74 -4.75 -0.89
N LEU A 127 13.63 -5.24 -2.11
CA LEU A 127 13.79 -6.64 -2.43
C LEU A 127 14.90 -6.78 -3.48
N ASP A 128 15.98 -7.47 -3.11
CA ASP A 128 17.10 -7.75 -3.98
C ASP A 128 17.21 -9.28 -4.16
N GLY A 129 16.79 -9.76 -5.34
CA GLY A 129 16.53 -11.18 -5.56
C GLY A 129 15.54 -11.71 -4.52
N SER A 130 15.97 -12.64 -3.68
CA SER A 130 15.17 -13.18 -2.57
C SER A 130 15.51 -12.57 -1.21
N THR A 131 16.29 -11.48 -1.15
CA THR A 131 16.65 -10.82 0.10
C THR A 131 15.76 -9.60 0.37
N LEU A 132 14.87 -9.73 1.33
CA LEU A 132 14.06 -8.62 1.86
C LEU A 132 14.91 -7.80 2.83
N ARG A 133 14.97 -6.48 2.59
CA ARG A 133 15.57 -5.48 3.47
C ARG A 133 14.48 -4.54 3.93
N VAL A 134 14.38 -4.34 5.23
CA VAL A 134 13.44 -3.40 5.83
C VAL A 134 14.22 -2.26 6.45
N LEU A 135 13.81 -1.03 6.15
CA LEU A 135 14.49 0.21 6.44
C LEU A 135 13.57 1.10 7.28
N ASP A 136 14.16 2.01 8.05
CA ASP A 136 13.42 3.07 8.74
C ASP A 136 13.17 4.27 7.80
N ALA A 137 12.47 5.29 8.31
CA ALA A 137 12.16 6.51 7.56
C ALA A 137 13.41 7.33 7.15
N ALA A 138 14.57 7.05 7.75
CA ALA A 138 15.86 7.66 7.42
C ALA A 138 16.75 6.75 6.56
N GLU A 139 16.17 5.70 5.96
CA GLU A 139 16.84 4.70 5.12
C GLU A 139 17.88 3.85 5.86
N HIS A 140 17.90 3.83 7.20
CA HIS A 140 18.76 2.94 7.95
C HIS A 140 18.17 1.53 7.99
N LEU A 141 19.03 0.52 7.91
CA LEU A 141 18.64 -0.87 7.94
C LEU A 141 18.05 -1.26 9.33
N CYS A 142 16.75 -1.57 9.39
CA CYS A 142 16.13 -2.20 10.55
C CYS A 142 16.57 -3.67 10.65
N TRP A 143 16.36 -4.42 9.56
CA TRP A 143 16.74 -5.82 9.45
C TRP A 143 16.74 -6.29 7.99
N ARG A 144 17.35 -7.45 7.75
CA ARG A 144 17.32 -8.12 6.44
C ARG A 144 17.05 -9.60 6.63
N ARG A 145 16.41 -10.21 5.61
CA ARG A 145 16.14 -11.64 5.58
C ARG A 145 16.24 -12.19 4.17
N THR A 146 17.05 -13.23 3.99
CA THR A 146 17.09 -14.00 2.74
C THR A 146 16.02 -15.08 2.83
N LEU A 147 15.17 -15.14 1.83
CA LEU A 147 14.07 -16.08 1.67
C LEU A 147 14.44 -17.13 0.61
N PRO A 148 13.75 -18.24 0.53
CA PRO A 148 13.87 -19.13 -0.64
C PRO A 148 13.50 -18.36 -1.92
N PRO A 149 13.95 -18.80 -3.11
CA PRO A 149 13.64 -18.13 -4.36
C PRO A 149 12.14 -17.96 -4.59
N PHE A 150 11.74 -16.81 -5.15
CA PHE A 150 10.36 -16.55 -5.55
C PHE A 150 10.03 -17.22 -6.88
N GLY A 151 8.80 -17.69 -7.02
CA GLY A 151 8.25 -18.13 -8.28
C GLY A 151 7.87 -16.96 -9.21
N PRO A 152 7.76 -17.17 -10.51
CA PRO A 152 7.44 -16.13 -11.49
C PRO A 152 6.08 -15.44 -11.21
N ALA A 153 5.15 -16.13 -10.58
CA ALA A 153 3.87 -15.55 -10.18
C ALA A 153 4.00 -14.46 -9.12
N PHE A 154 5.10 -14.40 -8.37
CA PHE A 154 5.34 -13.35 -7.38
C PHE A 154 5.42 -11.96 -8.03
N ASP A 155 6.18 -11.83 -9.12
CA ASP A 155 6.30 -10.53 -9.80
C ASP A 155 5.09 -10.17 -10.64
N ALA A 156 4.50 -11.15 -11.32
CA ALA A 156 3.44 -10.94 -12.29
C ALA A 156 2.05 -10.74 -11.65
N ARG A 157 1.80 -11.27 -10.46
CA ARG A 157 0.44 -11.39 -9.92
C ARG A 157 0.25 -10.83 -8.52
N VAL A 158 1.30 -10.73 -7.71
CA VAL A 158 1.22 -10.19 -6.34
C VAL A 158 1.32 -8.67 -6.41
N LEU A 159 0.27 -7.95 -6.00
CA LEU A 159 0.23 -6.49 -6.00
C LEU A 159 0.74 -5.91 -4.68
N ASP A 160 0.23 -6.37 -3.55
CA ASP A 160 0.75 -6.00 -2.23
C ASP A 160 1.84 -7.00 -1.81
N LYS A 161 3.06 -6.83 -2.35
CA LYS A 161 4.19 -7.73 -2.04
C LYS A 161 4.59 -7.65 -0.58
N VAL A 162 4.74 -6.43 -0.07
CA VAL A 162 5.11 -6.15 1.32
C VAL A 162 4.23 -5.04 1.85
N VAL A 163 3.64 -5.26 3.02
CA VAL A 163 2.86 -4.27 3.76
C VAL A 163 3.49 -4.07 5.13
N ILE A 164 3.78 -2.81 5.48
CA ILE A 164 4.31 -2.41 6.78
C ILE A 164 3.23 -1.65 7.52
N ALA A 165 2.76 -2.18 8.64
CA ALA A 165 1.69 -1.58 9.42
C ALA A 165 1.68 -2.11 10.87
N ASP A 166 1.16 -1.32 11.80
CA ASP A 166 0.77 -1.78 13.13
C ASP A 166 -0.56 -2.54 13.00
N ILE A 167 -0.47 -3.86 12.86
CA ILE A 167 -1.64 -4.70 12.57
C ILE A 167 -2.42 -5.11 13.83
N ASP A 168 -1.80 -5.12 14.99
CA ASP A 168 -2.42 -5.57 16.25
C ASP A 168 -2.66 -4.43 17.27
N GLY A 169 -2.11 -3.25 17.04
CA GLY A 169 -2.36 -2.06 17.84
C GLY A 169 -1.39 -1.90 19.02
N ASP A 170 -0.25 -2.56 18.97
CA ASP A 170 0.76 -2.46 20.03
C ASP A 170 1.72 -1.27 19.85
N GLY A 171 1.54 -0.50 18.77
CA GLY A 171 2.35 0.66 18.40
C GLY A 171 3.66 0.29 17.69
N ARG A 172 3.86 -0.96 17.31
CA ARG A 172 5.03 -1.44 16.56
C ARG A 172 4.60 -1.85 15.17
N MET A 173 5.51 -1.67 14.21
CA MET A 173 5.21 -2.01 12.81
C MET A 173 5.56 -3.47 12.52
N GLU A 174 4.58 -4.26 12.15
CA GLU A 174 4.79 -5.56 11.54
C GLU A 174 5.08 -5.40 10.06
N VAL A 175 5.73 -6.43 9.51
CA VAL A 175 6.02 -6.54 8.08
C VAL A 175 5.35 -7.81 7.56
N LEU A 176 4.36 -7.62 6.69
CA LEU A 176 3.65 -8.68 6.01
C LEU A 176 4.26 -8.89 4.63
N LEU A 177 4.59 -10.12 4.28
CA LEU A 177 5.13 -10.49 2.97
C LEU A 177 4.21 -11.52 2.32
N SER A 178 3.62 -11.17 1.17
CA SER A 178 2.98 -12.13 0.29
C SER A 178 4.05 -12.90 -0.47
N TYR A 179 4.24 -14.17 -0.15
CA TYR A 179 5.30 -15.01 -0.69
C TYR A 179 4.73 -16.06 -1.63
N VAL A 180 5.34 -16.22 -2.81
CA VAL A 180 5.04 -17.32 -3.76
C VAL A 180 6.33 -18.07 -4.01
N PRO A 181 6.46 -19.34 -3.57
CA PRO A 181 7.69 -20.09 -3.71
C PRO A 181 7.97 -20.44 -5.19
N ALA A 182 9.25 -20.57 -5.53
CA ALA A 182 9.66 -21.18 -6.79
C ALA A 182 9.34 -22.68 -6.77
N GLY A 183 8.93 -23.23 -7.92
CA GLY A 183 8.64 -24.66 -8.08
C GLY A 183 7.27 -24.94 -8.69
N SER A 184 6.84 -26.19 -8.64
CA SER A 184 5.59 -26.66 -9.24
C SER A 184 4.35 -26.27 -8.43
N GLU A 185 4.47 -26.12 -7.13
CA GLU A 185 3.37 -25.68 -6.26
C GLU A 185 3.36 -24.16 -6.15
N GLN A 186 2.40 -23.53 -6.80
CA GLN A 186 2.19 -22.08 -6.71
C GLN A 186 1.28 -21.71 -5.52
N ALA A 187 1.43 -22.43 -4.41
CA ALA A 187 0.70 -22.15 -3.20
C ALA A 187 1.31 -20.94 -2.50
N GLY A 188 0.67 -19.79 -2.66
CA GLY A 188 1.06 -18.55 -2.01
C GLY A 188 0.85 -18.58 -0.50
N ARG A 189 1.66 -17.81 0.20
CA ARG A 189 1.68 -17.71 1.66
C ARG A 189 1.79 -16.26 2.08
N LEU A 190 1.21 -15.93 3.24
CA LEU A 190 1.41 -14.68 3.93
C LEU A 190 2.31 -14.92 5.14
N MET A 191 3.43 -14.24 5.18
CA MET A 191 4.38 -14.29 6.29
C MET A 191 4.30 -12.97 7.06
N CYS A 192 4.17 -13.05 8.37
CA CYS A 192 4.19 -11.89 9.26
C CYS A 192 5.47 -11.88 10.07
N PHE A 193 6.22 -10.80 9.99
CA PHE A 193 7.42 -10.55 10.78
C PHE A 193 7.16 -9.44 11.79
N ASP A 194 7.74 -9.54 12.99
CA ASP A 194 7.75 -8.45 13.96
C ASP A 194 8.68 -7.31 13.48
N HIS A 195 8.66 -6.19 14.19
CA HIS A 195 9.50 -5.02 13.91
C HIS A 195 11.02 -5.33 13.90
N ARG A 196 11.43 -6.49 14.41
CA ARG A 196 12.83 -6.98 14.44
C ARG A 196 13.13 -8.04 13.39
N GLY A 197 12.17 -8.35 12.51
CA GLY A 197 12.31 -9.36 11.47
C GLY A 197 12.19 -10.81 11.94
N ARG A 198 11.63 -11.06 13.14
CA ARG A 198 11.34 -12.42 13.59
C ARG A 198 9.97 -12.85 13.04
N LEU A 199 9.91 -14.05 12.43
CA LEU A 199 8.66 -14.61 11.97
C LEU A 199 7.71 -14.84 13.15
N ARG A 200 6.55 -14.18 13.12
CA ARG A 200 5.46 -14.37 14.10
C ARG A 200 4.57 -15.54 13.70
N TRP A 201 4.13 -15.53 12.45
CA TRP A 201 3.27 -16.57 11.89
C TRP A 201 3.38 -16.60 10.37
N GLU A 202 2.92 -17.72 9.79
CA GLU A 202 2.76 -17.92 8.35
C GLU A 202 1.37 -18.51 8.11
N SER A 203 0.67 -18.02 7.09
CA SER A 203 -0.65 -18.48 6.66
C SER A 203 -0.63 -18.81 5.18
N ARG A 204 -1.34 -19.86 4.76
CA ARG A 204 -1.53 -20.17 3.32
C ARG A 204 -2.75 -19.42 2.81
N PHE A 205 -2.67 -18.99 1.57
CA PHE A 205 -3.83 -18.45 0.86
C PHE A 205 -4.68 -19.60 0.31
N GLY A 206 -6.00 -19.42 0.38
CA GLY A 206 -6.98 -20.31 -0.20
C GLY A 206 -7.01 -21.72 0.40
N ALA A 207 -7.88 -22.54 -0.15
CA ALA A 207 -8.05 -23.95 0.21
C ALA A 207 -8.56 -24.72 -1.01
N ALA A 208 -8.31 -26.04 -1.05
CA ALA A 208 -8.94 -26.91 -2.04
C ALA A 208 -10.45 -26.85 -1.90
N ARG A 209 -11.17 -26.67 -3.02
CA ARG A 209 -12.63 -26.45 -2.98
C ARG A 209 -13.32 -26.94 -4.23
N ALA A 210 -14.55 -27.41 -4.05
CA ALA A 210 -15.47 -27.70 -5.14
C ALA A 210 -16.31 -26.47 -5.48
N PHE A 211 -16.45 -26.18 -6.77
CA PHE A 211 -17.43 -25.23 -7.31
C PHE A 211 -18.24 -25.94 -8.38
N GLY A 212 -19.51 -26.21 -8.09
CA GLY A 212 -20.32 -27.07 -8.94
C GLY A 212 -19.68 -28.44 -9.13
N ALA A 213 -19.51 -28.86 -10.38
CA ALA A 213 -18.86 -30.11 -10.74
C ALA A 213 -17.32 -30.01 -10.79
N ARG A 214 -16.73 -28.83 -10.64
CA ARG A 214 -15.29 -28.62 -10.76
C ARG A 214 -14.61 -28.67 -9.40
N GLN A 215 -13.44 -29.32 -9.35
CA GLN A 215 -12.55 -29.36 -8.20
C GLN A 215 -11.38 -28.42 -8.43
N PHE A 216 -11.07 -27.61 -7.46
CA PHE A 216 -9.92 -26.69 -7.46
C PHE A 216 -8.97 -27.10 -6.34
N ASP A 217 -7.68 -27.12 -6.64
CA ASP A 217 -6.64 -27.41 -5.66
C ASP A 217 -6.41 -26.22 -4.71
N ALA A 218 -5.43 -26.30 -3.83
CA ALA A 218 -5.11 -25.27 -2.85
C ALA A 218 -4.05 -24.26 -3.35
N ASN A 219 -3.84 -24.14 -4.67
CA ASN A 219 -2.81 -23.27 -5.25
C ASN A 219 -3.38 -21.87 -5.51
N TYR A 220 -3.37 -21.04 -4.48
CA TYR A 220 -3.80 -19.64 -4.54
C TYR A 220 -2.62 -18.70 -4.38
N ILE A 221 -2.67 -17.57 -5.08
CA ILE A 221 -1.68 -16.51 -5.07
C ILE A 221 -2.31 -15.30 -4.40
N GLY A 222 -1.73 -14.84 -3.29
CA GLY A 222 -2.16 -13.63 -2.60
C GLY A 222 -1.90 -12.40 -3.45
N VAL A 223 -2.95 -11.62 -3.71
CA VAL A 223 -2.91 -10.42 -4.56
C VAL A 223 -2.85 -9.18 -3.70
N PHE A 224 -3.71 -9.09 -2.68
CA PHE A 224 -3.82 -7.97 -1.77
C PHE A 224 -3.74 -8.40 -0.31
N VAL A 225 -3.16 -7.51 0.50
CA VAL A 225 -3.16 -7.60 1.98
C VAL A 225 -3.46 -6.21 2.52
N LYS A 226 -4.63 -6.05 3.15
CA LYS A 226 -5.10 -4.77 3.67
C LYS A 226 -5.41 -4.88 5.17
N PRO A 227 -4.70 -4.18 6.06
CA PRO A 227 -5.14 -3.99 7.43
C PRO A 227 -6.48 -3.24 7.44
N VAL A 228 -7.44 -3.74 8.21
CA VAL A 228 -8.77 -3.14 8.33
C VAL A 228 -9.22 -3.10 9.78
N THR A 229 -9.97 -2.06 10.14
CA THR A 229 -10.67 -2.01 11.42
C THR A 229 -12.17 -2.08 11.14
N ALA A 230 -12.81 -3.12 11.62
CA ALA A 230 -14.23 -3.34 11.41
C ALA A 230 -14.90 -3.83 12.70
N ALA A 231 -16.05 -3.25 13.04
CA ALA A 231 -16.76 -3.54 14.29
C ALA A 231 -15.87 -3.46 15.55
N GLY A 232 -14.94 -2.49 15.58
CA GLY A 232 -14.00 -2.30 16.71
C GLY A 232 -12.89 -3.35 16.80
N ARG A 233 -12.74 -4.24 15.79
CA ARG A 233 -11.69 -5.25 15.73
C ARG A 233 -10.69 -4.92 14.64
N ARG A 234 -9.40 -5.09 14.91
CA ARG A 234 -8.35 -5.09 13.87
C ARG A 234 -8.31 -6.46 13.20
N LEU A 235 -8.27 -6.47 11.90
CA LEU A 235 -8.28 -7.66 11.06
C LEU A 235 -7.37 -7.42 9.87
N LEU A 236 -6.98 -8.49 9.19
CA LEU A 236 -6.29 -8.42 7.90
C LEU A 236 -7.24 -8.95 6.82
N LEU A 237 -7.64 -8.09 5.88
CA LEU A 237 -8.30 -8.54 4.67
C LEU A 237 -7.23 -9.02 3.69
N THR A 238 -7.32 -10.25 3.25
CA THR A 238 -6.49 -10.82 2.20
C THR A 238 -7.33 -11.22 1.02
N ILE A 239 -6.80 -11.04 -0.19
CA ILE A 239 -7.42 -11.51 -1.42
C ILE A 239 -6.43 -12.39 -2.15
N ALA A 240 -6.87 -13.57 -2.54
CA ALA A 240 -6.09 -14.53 -3.28
C ALA A 240 -6.86 -15.11 -4.45
N ASN A 241 -6.22 -15.15 -5.62
CA ASN A 241 -6.75 -15.76 -6.82
C ASN A 241 -6.17 -17.17 -6.99
N HIS A 242 -6.97 -18.14 -7.42
CA HIS A 242 -6.48 -19.44 -7.82
C HIS A 242 -5.45 -19.31 -8.96
N HIS A 243 -4.48 -20.19 -9.02
CA HIS A 243 -3.39 -20.10 -10.02
C HIS A 243 -3.89 -20.13 -11.48
N ILE A 244 -5.07 -20.68 -11.74
CA ILE A 244 -5.76 -20.66 -13.04
C ILE A 244 -6.77 -19.50 -13.16
N TRP A 245 -6.64 -18.44 -12.37
CA TRP A 245 -7.43 -17.19 -12.38
C TRP A 245 -8.81 -17.23 -11.72
N TYR A 246 -9.37 -18.38 -11.38
CA TYR A 246 -10.60 -18.51 -10.60
C TYR A 246 -10.63 -19.87 -9.88
N PRO A 247 -11.34 -19.97 -8.75
CA PRO A 247 -12.03 -18.93 -8.00
C PRO A 247 -11.08 -17.99 -7.25
N ALA A 248 -11.62 -16.93 -6.64
CA ALA A 248 -10.88 -16.08 -5.71
C ALA A 248 -11.44 -16.23 -4.30
N GLN A 249 -10.56 -16.08 -3.32
CA GLN A 249 -10.90 -15.98 -1.90
C GLN A 249 -10.63 -14.57 -1.40
N ALA A 250 -11.60 -13.95 -0.72
CA ALA A 250 -11.36 -12.87 0.22
C ALA A 250 -11.48 -13.45 1.63
N ALA A 251 -10.47 -13.23 2.48
CA ALA A 251 -10.47 -13.77 3.84
C ALA A 251 -10.12 -12.69 4.85
N LEU A 252 -10.78 -12.70 6.00
CA LEU A 252 -10.40 -11.91 7.16
C LEU A 252 -9.58 -12.80 8.08
N LEU A 253 -8.38 -12.33 8.43
CA LEU A 253 -7.45 -13.03 9.30
C LEU A 253 -7.34 -12.31 10.65
N ASP A 254 -7.17 -13.08 11.71
CA ASP A 254 -6.73 -12.58 13.00
C ASP A 254 -5.26 -12.14 12.91
N PRO A 255 -4.92 -10.86 13.19
CA PRO A 255 -3.56 -10.35 13.04
C PRO A 255 -2.55 -11.00 13.98
N ALA A 256 -2.99 -11.50 15.15
CA ALA A 256 -2.09 -12.10 16.12
C ALA A 256 -1.61 -13.50 15.71
N SER A 257 -2.43 -14.24 14.97
CA SER A 257 -2.17 -15.65 14.67
C SER A 257 -2.13 -15.99 13.17
N GLY A 258 -2.56 -15.07 12.28
CA GLY A 258 -2.71 -15.33 10.86
C GLY A 258 -3.81 -16.32 10.49
N LYS A 259 -4.65 -16.73 11.46
CA LYS A 259 -5.75 -17.66 11.20
C LYS A 259 -6.91 -16.97 10.51
N VAL A 260 -7.48 -17.65 9.52
CA VAL A 260 -8.72 -17.20 8.86
C VAL A 260 -9.87 -17.26 9.86
N VAL A 261 -10.56 -16.14 10.06
CA VAL A 261 -11.75 -16.02 10.93
C VAL A 261 -13.04 -15.95 10.14
N GLU A 262 -12.99 -15.41 8.92
CA GLU A 262 -14.12 -15.32 7.99
C GLU A 262 -13.61 -15.39 6.57
N GLU A 263 -14.43 -15.91 5.64
CA GLU A 263 -14.07 -16.01 4.23
C GLU A 263 -15.27 -15.76 3.32
N TYR A 264 -14.95 -15.21 2.16
CA TYR A 264 -15.86 -15.03 1.03
C TYR A 264 -15.19 -15.62 -0.22
N TRP A 265 -15.97 -16.29 -1.07
CA TRP A 265 -15.49 -16.91 -2.29
C TRP A 265 -16.18 -16.30 -3.53
N HIS A 266 -15.37 -15.85 -4.47
CA HIS A 266 -15.82 -15.18 -5.68
C HIS A 266 -15.61 -16.06 -6.91
N PRO A 267 -16.60 -16.12 -7.84
CA PRO A 267 -16.53 -16.94 -9.05
C PRO A 267 -15.67 -16.32 -10.17
N GLY A 268 -14.52 -15.78 -9.85
CA GLY A 268 -13.61 -15.15 -10.79
C GLY A 268 -12.45 -14.48 -10.09
N ALA A 269 -11.43 -14.07 -10.83
CA ALA A 269 -10.27 -13.39 -10.28
C ALA A 269 -10.63 -11.96 -9.85
N ILE A 270 -10.02 -11.50 -8.76
CA ILE A 270 -10.13 -10.14 -8.23
C ILE A 270 -8.81 -9.41 -8.49
N TYR A 271 -8.86 -8.23 -9.11
CA TYR A 271 -7.69 -7.42 -9.48
C TYR A 271 -7.64 -6.07 -8.77
N HIS A 272 -8.75 -5.65 -8.16
CA HIS A 272 -8.87 -4.37 -7.45
C HIS A 272 -9.52 -4.60 -6.10
N CYS A 273 -9.01 -3.86 -5.10
CA CYS A 273 -9.56 -3.86 -3.75
C CYS A 273 -9.43 -2.46 -3.16
N VAL A 274 -10.57 -1.84 -2.85
CA VAL A 274 -10.66 -0.54 -2.17
C VAL A 274 -11.43 -0.75 -0.87
N ILE A 275 -10.91 -0.21 0.23
CA ILE A 275 -11.58 -0.20 1.53
C ILE A 275 -12.11 1.21 1.78
N HIS A 276 -13.40 1.36 1.89
CA HIS A 276 -14.04 2.66 2.05
C HIS A 276 -15.44 2.52 2.68
N ASP A 277 -15.85 3.45 3.51
CA ASP A 277 -17.25 3.58 3.99
C ASP A 277 -18.08 4.19 2.85
N ILE A 278 -18.63 3.34 1.96
CA ILE A 278 -19.32 3.80 0.76
C ILE A 278 -20.77 4.18 1.02
N ASP A 279 -21.44 3.60 2.01
CA ASP A 279 -22.84 3.90 2.33
C ASP A 279 -22.99 4.91 3.49
N GLY A 280 -21.91 5.26 4.17
CA GLY A 280 -21.89 6.29 5.19
C GLY A 280 -22.35 5.84 6.56
N ASP A 281 -22.35 4.55 6.82
CA ASP A 281 -22.74 4.00 8.13
C ASP A 281 -21.62 4.01 9.17
N GLY A 282 -20.43 4.50 8.79
CA GLY A 282 -19.23 4.57 9.64
C GLY A 282 -18.45 3.27 9.74
N GLN A 283 -18.83 2.23 9.00
CA GLN A 283 -18.07 0.99 8.88
C GLN A 283 -17.52 0.88 7.46
N PRO A 284 -16.30 0.38 7.28
CA PRO A 284 -15.75 0.24 5.95
C PRO A 284 -16.36 -0.97 5.22
N GLU A 285 -16.55 -0.83 3.92
CA GLU A 285 -16.78 -1.91 2.98
C GLU A 285 -15.50 -2.24 2.21
N ALA A 286 -15.40 -3.50 1.78
CA ALA A 286 -14.45 -3.91 0.76
C ALA A 286 -15.14 -3.89 -0.61
N VAL A 287 -14.70 -2.99 -1.48
CA VAL A 287 -15.12 -2.92 -2.88
C VAL A 287 -14.10 -3.70 -3.70
N LEU A 288 -14.54 -4.79 -4.32
CA LEU A 288 -13.70 -5.75 -5.05
C LEU A 288 -14.04 -5.68 -6.54
N GLY A 289 -13.06 -5.41 -7.38
CA GLY A 289 -13.21 -5.37 -8.82
C GLY A 289 -12.43 -6.49 -9.51
N GLY A 290 -13.05 -7.13 -10.49
CA GLY A 290 -12.40 -8.23 -11.19
C GLY A 290 -13.21 -8.76 -12.36
N THR A 291 -13.22 -10.07 -12.50
CA THR A 291 -14.04 -10.77 -13.49
C THR A 291 -14.99 -11.73 -12.80
N ASN A 292 -16.23 -11.76 -13.25
CA ASN A 292 -17.12 -12.88 -12.99
C ASN A 292 -16.90 -13.90 -14.11
N ASN A 293 -16.35 -15.06 -13.78
CA ASN A 293 -16.07 -16.12 -14.73
C ASN A 293 -16.71 -17.43 -14.25
N PRO A 294 -18.02 -17.64 -14.50
CA PRO A 294 -18.74 -18.82 -14.01
C PRO A 294 -18.40 -20.13 -14.75
N GLY A 295 -17.45 -20.14 -15.66
CA GLY A 295 -17.01 -21.36 -16.36
C GLY A 295 -16.95 -21.22 -17.88
N ASP A 296 -17.86 -21.85 -18.61
CA ASP A 296 -17.79 -21.86 -20.07
C ASP A 296 -18.27 -20.52 -20.64
N GLY A 297 -17.41 -19.88 -21.44
CA GLY A 297 -17.69 -18.61 -22.09
C GLY A 297 -16.79 -17.46 -21.64
N LEU A 298 -17.11 -16.26 -22.13
CA LEU A 298 -16.41 -15.04 -21.77
C LEU A 298 -16.88 -14.58 -20.40
N GLY A 299 -15.93 -14.34 -19.51
CA GLY A 299 -16.23 -13.68 -18.25
C GLY A 299 -16.70 -12.24 -18.46
N HIS A 300 -17.42 -11.71 -17.51
CA HIS A 300 -17.86 -10.32 -17.48
C HIS A 300 -17.09 -9.52 -16.42
N PRO A 301 -16.78 -8.24 -16.65
CA PRO A 301 -16.28 -7.38 -15.58
C PRO A 301 -17.30 -7.39 -14.43
N GLY A 302 -16.83 -7.55 -13.22
CA GLY A 302 -17.67 -7.64 -12.03
C GLY A 302 -17.12 -6.81 -10.88
N VAL A 303 -18.03 -6.21 -10.10
CA VAL A 303 -17.72 -5.53 -8.85
C VAL A 303 -18.59 -6.11 -7.74
N ALA A 304 -17.96 -6.53 -6.66
CA ALA A 304 -18.61 -6.95 -5.43
C ALA A 304 -18.34 -5.95 -4.30
N VAL A 305 -19.33 -5.68 -3.50
CA VAL A 305 -19.19 -4.89 -2.26
C VAL A 305 -19.48 -5.80 -1.09
N LEU A 306 -18.53 -5.90 -0.18
CA LEU A 306 -18.63 -6.72 1.03
C LEU A 306 -18.66 -5.82 2.26
N LYS A 307 -19.66 -6.01 3.14
CA LYS A 307 -19.63 -5.44 4.49
C LYS A 307 -18.52 -6.09 5.31
N LEU A 308 -17.83 -5.30 6.12
CA LEU A 308 -16.80 -5.79 7.04
C LEU A 308 -17.27 -5.67 8.49
N PRO A 309 -17.14 -6.73 9.30
CA PRO A 309 -16.75 -8.09 8.93
C PRO A 309 -17.85 -8.81 8.12
N PHE A 310 -17.48 -9.84 7.36
CA PHE A 310 -18.39 -10.53 6.42
C PHE A 310 -19.63 -11.12 7.11
N SER A 311 -19.49 -11.56 8.35
CA SER A 311 -20.57 -12.13 9.15
C SER A 311 -21.79 -11.20 9.38
N LYS A 312 -21.60 -9.89 9.20
CA LYS A 312 -22.66 -8.89 9.35
C LYS A 312 -23.46 -8.66 8.07
N ALA A 313 -23.00 -9.19 6.94
CA ALA A 313 -23.71 -9.05 5.69
C ALA A 313 -24.93 -9.95 5.63
N PRO A 314 -25.98 -9.54 4.92
CA PRO A 314 -27.13 -10.38 4.68
C PRO A 314 -26.70 -11.69 3.98
N ARG A 315 -27.23 -12.81 4.42
CA ARG A 315 -26.71 -14.15 4.09
C ARG A 315 -27.17 -14.75 2.77
N ARG A 316 -27.68 -13.98 1.82
CA ARG A 316 -28.20 -14.56 0.59
C ARG A 316 -27.44 -14.04 -0.62
N ALA A 317 -26.49 -14.84 -1.08
CA ALA A 317 -25.94 -14.68 -2.41
C ALA A 317 -27.07 -14.69 -3.44
N PRO A 318 -26.95 -13.96 -4.55
CA PRO A 318 -27.85 -14.13 -5.68
C PRO A 318 -27.95 -15.62 -6.02
N ALA A 319 -29.13 -16.07 -6.42
CA ALA A 319 -29.38 -17.47 -6.76
C ALA A 319 -28.25 -17.99 -7.65
N ALA A 320 -27.80 -19.22 -7.36
CA ALA A 320 -26.72 -19.84 -8.07
C ALA A 320 -26.83 -19.55 -9.56
N VAL A 321 -25.78 -18.95 -10.11
CA VAL A 321 -25.59 -18.89 -11.53
C VAL A 321 -24.78 -20.14 -11.87
N ASP A 322 -25.47 -21.14 -12.43
CA ASP A 322 -24.80 -22.36 -12.89
C ASP A 322 -23.53 -22.01 -13.68
N PRO A 323 -22.34 -22.59 -13.41
CA PRO A 323 -22.13 -23.78 -12.63
C PRO A 323 -21.71 -23.56 -11.16
N PHE A 324 -21.69 -22.33 -10.67
CA PHE A 324 -21.25 -22.06 -9.31
C PHE A 324 -22.40 -22.17 -8.33
N PRO A 325 -22.29 -22.98 -7.29
CA PRO A 325 -23.25 -22.99 -6.21
C PRO A 325 -23.33 -21.58 -5.60
N PRO A 326 -24.46 -21.22 -4.97
CA PRO A 326 -24.53 -19.98 -4.22
C PRO A 326 -23.35 -19.96 -3.26
N VAL A 327 -22.60 -18.87 -3.23
CA VAL A 327 -21.47 -18.73 -2.34
C VAL A 327 -22.01 -18.87 -0.92
N THR A 328 -21.72 -20.03 -0.33
CA THR A 328 -22.10 -20.28 1.05
C THR A 328 -21.23 -19.44 1.96
N GLY A 329 -21.76 -18.37 2.49
CA GLY A 329 -21.03 -17.48 3.35
C GLY A 329 -21.34 -16.02 3.11
N GLY A 330 -22.08 -15.72 2.04
CA GLY A 330 -22.56 -14.42 1.59
C GLY A 330 -22.15 -13.22 2.43
N GLY A 331 -21.23 -12.45 1.91
CA GLY A 331 -20.83 -11.18 2.46
C GLY A 331 -21.13 -10.03 1.52
N GLU A 332 -21.79 -10.33 0.39
CA GLU A 332 -22.08 -9.33 -0.62
C GLU A 332 -23.19 -8.40 -0.17
N PHE A 333 -22.84 -7.15 -0.05
CA PHE A 333 -23.82 -6.07 0.14
C PHE A 333 -24.45 -5.67 -1.19
N ALA A 334 -23.66 -5.63 -2.25
CA ALA A 334 -24.10 -5.39 -3.61
C ALA A 334 -23.18 -6.10 -4.60
N TYR A 335 -23.68 -6.40 -5.79
CA TYR A 335 -22.90 -6.98 -6.88
C TYR A 335 -23.33 -6.36 -8.21
N ALA A 336 -22.37 -6.07 -9.10
CA ALA A 336 -22.64 -5.56 -10.44
C ALA A 336 -21.88 -6.35 -11.49
N LEU A 337 -22.55 -6.62 -12.63
CA LEU A 337 -21.95 -7.17 -13.85
C LEU A 337 -22.06 -6.15 -14.97
N PHE A 338 -20.96 -5.93 -15.67
CA PHE A 338 -20.88 -4.95 -16.75
C PHE A 338 -20.95 -5.65 -18.11
N PRO A 339 -21.62 -5.05 -19.09
CA PRO A 339 -21.65 -5.56 -20.45
C PRO A 339 -20.27 -5.51 -21.10
N LEU A 340 -20.07 -6.38 -22.10
CA LEU A 340 -18.91 -6.34 -22.98
C LEU A 340 -19.30 -5.62 -24.27
N ALA A 341 -18.46 -4.69 -24.73
CA ALA A 341 -18.56 -4.11 -26.06
C ALA A 341 -18.43 -5.20 -27.13
N ASP A 342 -19.16 -5.06 -28.24
CA ASP A 342 -19.25 -6.10 -29.28
C ASP A 342 -17.88 -6.43 -29.87
N PHE A 343 -17.02 -5.43 -30.10
CA PHE A 343 -15.66 -5.69 -30.57
C PHE A 343 -14.81 -6.49 -29.58
N ARG A 344 -15.02 -6.34 -28.28
CA ARG A 344 -14.31 -7.15 -27.27
C ARG A 344 -14.87 -8.56 -27.21
N ARG A 345 -16.16 -8.71 -27.34
CA ARG A 345 -16.83 -10.01 -27.40
C ARG A 345 -16.38 -10.80 -28.64
N ALA A 346 -16.37 -10.16 -29.81
CA ALA A 346 -15.92 -10.77 -31.05
C ALA A 346 -14.45 -11.16 -31.05
N GLN A 347 -13.61 -10.43 -30.34
CA GLN A 347 -12.18 -10.77 -30.13
C GLN A 347 -11.98 -11.87 -29.08
N GLY A 348 -13.00 -12.38 -28.44
CA GLY A 348 -12.87 -13.36 -27.34
C GLY A 348 -12.19 -12.82 -26.10
N TYR A 349 -12.29 -11.49 -25.85
CA TYR A 349 -11.58 -10.83 -24.76
C TYR A 349 -12.25 -11.13 -23.41
N LEU A 350 -11.44 -11.56 -22.45
CA LEU A 350 -11.94 -11.77 -21.08
C LEU A 350 -12.38 -10.44 -20.46
N GLY A 351 -13.63 -10.40 -19.98
CA GLY A 351 -14.19 -9.25 -19.29
C GLY A 351 -13.62 -9.10 -17.88
N ILE A 352 -12.77 -8.10 -17.68
CA ILE A 352 -12.19 -7.76 -16.36
C ILE A 352 -12.44 -6.28 -16.04
N VAL A 353 -12.44 -5.89 -14.78
CA VAL A 353 -12.33 -4.49 -14.39
C VAL A 353 -10.90 -4.02 -14.64
N ILE A 354 -10.71 -2.97 -15.45
CA ILE A 354 -9.39 -2.42 -15.80
C ILE A 354 -8.87 -1.50 -14.72
N THR A 355 -9.71 -0.56 -14.28
CA THR A 355 -9.41 0.32 -13.15
C THR A 355 -10.62 0.44 -12.24
N MET A 356 -10.38 0.68 -10.96
CA MET A 356 -11.43 0.93 -9.98
C MET A 356 -10.92 1.87 -8.88
N SER A 357 -11.75 2.86 -8.54
CA SER A 357 -11.47 3.78 -7.43
C SER A 357 -12.78 4.22 -6.78
N VAL A 358 -12.67 4.84 -5.60
CA VAL A 358 -13.79 5.50 -4.91
C VAL A 358 -13.41 6.97 -4.74
N ASP A 359 -14.29 7.88 -5.17
CA ASP A 359 -14.05 9.32 -5.06
C ASP A 359 -14.52 9.90 -3.70
N SER A 360 -14.23 11.17 -3.48
CA SER A 360 -14.62 11.89 -2.26
C SER A 360 -16.14 12.01 -2.04
N SER A 361 -16.93 11.79 -3.09
CA SER A 361 -18.39 11.75 -3.04
C SER A 361 -18.92 10.32 -2.85
N ARG A 362 -18.04 9.37 -2.52
CA ARG A 362 -18.34 7.94 -2.32
C ARG A 362 -18.89 7.25 -3.59
N ARG A 363 -18.62 7.82 -4.78
CA ARG A 363 -18.96 7.16 -6.03
C ARG A 363 -17.86 6.16 -6.37
N ILE A 364 -18.26 4.99 -6.84
CA ILE A 364 -17.35 3.96 -7.32
C ILE A 364 -17.16 4.19 -8.81
N LEU A 365 -15.93 4.45 -9.23
CA LEU A 365 -15.53 4.60 -10.63
C LEU A 365 -14.99 3.27 -11.11
N VAL A 366 -15.51 2.76 -12.21
CA VAL A 366 -15.12 1.47 -12.80
C VAL A 366 -14.89 1.63 -14.29
N GLU A 367 -13.70 1.29 -14.75
CA GLU A 367 -13.39 1.19 -16.18
C GLU A 367 -13.38 -0.27 -16.63
N THR A 368 -14.00 -0.55 -17.76
CA THR A 368 -14.09 -1.89 -18.34
C THR A 368 -13.29 -2.00 -19.64
N PRO A 369 -13.00 -3.22 -20.16
CA PRO A 369 -12.19 -3.42 -21.36
C PRO A 369 -12.77 -2.77 -22.63
N GLY A 370 -14.06 -2.42 -22.63
CA GLY A 370 -14.70 -1.64 -23.69
C GLY A 370 -14.37 -0.15 -23.64
N PHE A 371 -13.45 0.28 -22.75
CA PHE A 371 -13.14 1.71 -22.56
C PHE A 371 -14.39 2.52 -22.16
N VAL A 372 -15.23 1.92 -21.36
CA VAL A 372 -16.39 2.56 -20.75
C VAL A 372 -16.12 2.77 -19.27
N VAL A 373 -16.25 3.99 -18.81
CA VAL A 373 -16.10 4.39 -17.41
C VAL A 373 -17.49 4.56 -16.81
N TYR A 374 -17.79 3.79 -15.78
CA TYR A 374 -19.04 3.85 -15.02
C TYR A 374 -18.84 4.60 -13.72
N TYR A 375 -19.82 5.40 -13.36
CA TYR A 375 -19.94 6.08 -12.08
C TYR A 375 -21.12 5.44 -11.34
N LEU A 376 -20.80 4.76 -10.25
CA LEU A 376 -21.78 3.98 -9.49
C LEU A 376 -22.02 4.60 -8.11
N GLY A 377 -23.24 4.51 -7.64
CA GLY A 377 -23.61 4.82 -6.26
C GLY A 377 -23.24 3.68 -5.30
N PRO A 378 -23.51 3.87 -3.99
CA PRO A 378 -23.14 2.91 -2.92
C PRO A 378 -23.74 1.49 -3.12
N HIS A 379 -24.90 1.40 -3.75
CA HIS A 379 -25.57 0.13 -4.06
C HIS A 379 -25.27 -0.38 -5.47
N LEU A 380 -24.16 0.10 -6.06
CA LEU A 380 -23.74 -0.20 -7.43
C LEU A 380 -24.77 0.20 -8.52
N ASN A 381 -25.74 1.02 -8.18
CA ASN A 381 -26.64 1.62 -9.16
C ASN A 381 -25.86 2.58 -10.08
N VAL A 382 -26.08 2.47 -11.38
CA VAL A 382 -25.42 3.34 -12.37
C VAL A 382 -25.97 4.77 -12.23
N LEU A 383 -25.09 5.71 -11.93
CA LEU A 383 -25.38 7.14 -11.89
C LEU A 383 -25.10 7.79 -13.23
N ASP A 384 -24.01 7.39 -13.89
CA ASP A 384 -23.58 7.89 -15.19
C ASP A 384 -22.62 6.86 -15.83
N TYR A 385 -22.43 6.89 -17.14
CA TYR A 385 -21.36 6.18 -17.82
C TYR A 385 -20.87 6.98 -19.03
N ARG A 386 -19.59 6.85 -19.33
CA ARG A 386 -18.92 7.60 -20.39
C ARG A 386 -18.00 6.71 -21.19
N PHE A 387 -17.96 6.96 -22.48
CA PHE A 387 -16.99 6.34 -23.38
C PHE A 387 -15.69 7.13 -23.34
N SER A 388 -14.57 6.45 -23.24
CA SER A 388 -13.27 7.08 -23.49
C SER A 388 -13.09 7.33 -25.00
N GLY A 389 -12.10 8.15 -25.35
CA GLY A 389 -11.78 8.46 -26.74
C GLY A 389 -11.40 7.25 -27.60
N GLU A 390 -11.07 6.13 -26.97
CA GLU A 390 -10.63 4.89 -27.64
C GLU A 390 -11.81 3.99 -28.09
N PHE A 391 -13.01 4.18 -27.53
CA PHE A 391 -14.14 3.29 -27.78
C PHE A 391 -14.52 3.24 -29.27
N GLU A 392 -14.80 4.39 -29.88
CA GLU A 392 -15.20 4.48 -31.28
C GLU A 392 -14.08 4.04 -32.25
N PRO A 393 -12.83 4.53 -32.12
CA PRO A 393 -11.72 4.09 -32.97
C PRO A 393 -11.49 2.57 -32.95
N LEU A 394 -11.61 1.94 -31.79
CA LEU A 394 -11.42 0.49 -31.67
C LEU A 394 -12.57 -0.30 -32.29
N HIS A 395 -13.80 0.20 -32.17
CA HIS A 395 -14.94 -0.39 -32.85
C HIS A 395 -14.80 -0.30 -34.37
N ASP A 396 -14.46 0.89 -34.88
CA ASP A 396 -14.24 1.13 -36.31
C ASP A 396 -13.10 0.25 -36.85
N MET A 397 -12.01 0.13 -36.10
CA MET A 397 -10.90 -0.76 -36.47
C MET A 397 -11.37 -2.21 -36.55
N ALA A 398 -12.15 -2.69 -35.59
CA ALA A 398 -12.68 -4.05 -35.59
C ALA A 398 -13.63 -4.30 -36.77
N PHE A 399 -14.45 -3.33 -37.15
CA PHE A 399 -15.30 -3.37 -38.36
C PHE A 399 -14.44 -3.44 -39.63
N HIS A 400 -13.45 -2.58 -39.78
CA HIS A 400 -12.58 -2.59 -40.96
C HIS A 400 -11.72 -3.84 -41.11
N GLN A 401 -11.40 -4.49 -39.99
CA GLN A 401 -10.68 -5.79 -39.96
C GLN A 401 -11.60 -6.99 -40.20
N GLY A 402 -12.92 -6.78 -40.37
CA GLY A 402 -13.89 -7.86 -40.53
C GLY A 402 -14.13 -8.69 -39.28
N ILE A 403 -13.74 -8.19 -38.12
CA ILE A 403 -14.03 -8.80 -36.80
C ILE A 403 -15.49 -8.56 -36.45
N LEU A 404 -16.00 -7.37 -36.79
CA LEU A 404 -17.43 -7.03 -36.69
C LEU A 404 -18.06 -6.94 -38.09
N ASP A 405 -19.33 -7.29 -38.20
CA ASP A 405 -20.14 -7.20 -39.39
C ASP A 405 -20.97 -5.91 -39.49
N HIS A 406 -20.90 -5.06 -38.48
CA HIS A 406 -21.66 -3.83 -38.33
C HIS A 406 -20.79 -2.65 -37.86
N LYS A 407 -21.27 -1.45 -38.13
CA LYS A 407 -20.72 -0.18 -37.63
C LYS A 407 -21.36 0.16 -36.28
N LEU A 408 -20.61 0.90 -35.47
CA LEU A 408 -21.12 1.40 -34.20
C LEU A 408 -22.41 2.18 -34.38
N ASP A 409 -23.41 1.84 -33.61
CA ASP A 409 -24.71 2.51 -33.59
C ASP A 409 -25.14 2.97 -32.19
N GLY A 410 -26.26 3.67 -32.14
CA GLY A 410 -26.81 4.16 -30.87
C GLY A 410 -27.34 3.04 -29.97
N ALA A 411 -27.73 1.89 -30.52
CA ALA A 411 -28.25 0.76 -29.76
C ALA A 411 -27.12 0.05 -29.00
N GLU A 412 -25.96 -0.13 -29.65
CA GLU A 412 -24.79 -0.67 -28.98
C GLU A 412 -24.30 0.25 -27.86
N LYS A 413 -24.16 1.57 -28.14
CA LYS A 413 -23.82 2.55 -27.10
C LYS A 413 -24.80 2.49 -25.92
N ALA A 414 -26.09 2.40 -26.18
CA ALA A 414 -27.12 2.30 -25.15
C ALA A 414 -27.03 0.97 -24.38
N SER A 415 -26.56 -0.10 -25.03
CA SER A 415 -26.39 -1.41 -24.40
C SER A 415 -25.32 -1.38 -23.30
N MET A 416 -24.32 -0.52 -23.42
CA MET A 416 -23.28 -0.34 -22.39
C MET A 416 -23.84 0.21 -21.07
N GLY A 417 -24.97 0.90 -21.07
CA GLY A 417 -25.68 1.32 -19.86
C GLY A 417 -26.44 0.19 -19.14
N LYS A 418 -26.55 -1.00 -19.74
CA LYS A 418 -27.29 -2.13 -19.17
C LYS A 418 -26.47 -2.94 -18.17
N VAL A 419 -25.94 -2.26 -17.16
CA VAL A 419 -25.27 -2.91 -16.03
C VAL A 419 -26.29 -3.67 -15.21
N VAL A 420 -26.02 -4.95 -14.92
CA VAL A 420 -26.87 -5.75 -14.06
C VAL A 420 -26.38 -5.58 -12.63
N THR A 421 -27.20 -4.96 -11.80
CA THR A 421 -26.94 -4.81 -10.38
C THR A 421 -27.82 -5.75 -9.59
N PHE A 422 -27.21 -6.38 -8.60
CA PHE A 422 -27.90 -7.22 -7.62
C PHE A 422 -27.89 -6.46 -6.29
N PRO A 423 -28.86 -5.54 -6.08
CA PRO A 423 -29.07 -5.02 -4.76
C PRO A 423 -29.52 -6.18 -3.90
N TRP A 424 -28.99 -6.25 -2.73
CA TRP A 424 -29.41 -7.20 -1.75
C TRP A 424 -30.92 -7.01 -1.49
N ALA A 425 -31.76 -7.85 -2.08
CA ALA A 425 -33.18 -7.90 -1.73
C ALA A 425 -33.37 -8.86 -0.56
N PRO A 426 -34.03 -8.46 0.53
CA PRO A 426 -34.30 -9.32 1.68
C PRO A 426 -35.06 -10.62 1.33
N ASP A 427 -35.72 -10.65 0.20
CA ASP A 427 -36.66 -11.70 -0.24
C ASP A 427 -36.15 -12.58 -1.40
N GLY A 428 -34.95 -12.36 -1.91
CA GLY A 428 -34.26 -13.27 -2.85
C GLY A 428 -34.91 -13.43 -4.24
N ASN A 429 -35.85 -12.58 -4.62
CA ASN A 429 -36.50 -12.59 -5.91
C ASN A 429 -36.05 -11.43 -6.79
N SER A 430 -34.90 -11.56 -7.46
CA SER A 430 -34.53 -10.64 -8.55
C SER A 430 -34.85 -11.30 -9.90
N PRO A 431 -35.82 -10.79 -10.65
CA PRO A 431 -36.20 -11.33 -11.99
C PRO A 431 -35.11 -11.13 -13.05
N GLN A 432 -34.07 -10.32 -12.77
CA GLN A 432 -33.11 -9.87 -13.76
C GLN A 432 -32.01 -10.91 -14.07
N LEU A 433 -31.73 -11.86 -13.19
CA LEU A 433 -30.70 -12.90 -13.36
C LEU A 433 -30.97 -13.84 -14.55
N LYS A 434 -32.24 -14.10 -14.87
CA LYS A 434 -32.62 -15.08 -15.91
C LYS A 434 -32.41 -14.61 -17.35
N ARG A 435 -32.16 -13.31 -17.59
CA ARG A 435 -32.07 -12.74 -18.95
C ARG A 435 -30.65 -12.64 -19.50
N PHE A 436 -29.62 -12.63 -18.67
CA PHE A 436 -28.23 -12.36 -19.09
C PHE A 436 -27.47 -13.61 -19.59
N TRP A 437 -27.93 -14.81 -19.29
CA TRP A 437 -27.22 -16.06 -19.54
C TRP A 437 -27.74 -16.86 -20.75
N LYS A 438 -28.44 -16.22 -21.63
CA LYS A 438 -28.98 -16.87 -22.85
C LYS A 438 -28.23 -16.48 -24.13
N TYR A 439 -26.92 -16.18 -24.02
CA TYR A 439 -26.10 -15.92 -25.22
C TYR A 439 -24.76 -16.62 -25.10
#